data_e80ab3b6328ab5ebb34f9f1edbf0c47c
#
_entry.id   e80ab3b6328ab5ebb34f9f1edbf0c47c
#
_cell.length_a   1.000
_cell.length_b   1.000
_cell.length_c   1.000
_cell.angle_alpha   90.00
_cell.angle_beta   90.00
_cell.angle_gamma   90.00
#
_symmetry.space_group_name_H-M   'P 1'
#
loop_
_entity.id
_entity.type
_entity.pdbx_description
1 polymer ?
#
loop_
_entity_poly.entity_id
_entity_poly.type
_entity_poly.pdbx_seq_one_letter_code
_entity_poly.pdbx_strand_id
1 'polypeptide(L)'
;WGSLGNFDTLPGDLKPGPYLGDYEMDQEVVNDPKYSQRIVEDLKSIPTLSLSLNPEDLFSTEPVTRDVDNKVLETRGIYPIGKGFERSASAEMILEDGTTAFQIDCSLEVQGASSTERWKTDKLSMRLKFKSPYGPNELDYPLFGDDATDNINTVILDATNQQSWTHPDPSQQGRAQFIRDQFVSDLQNAAGGIAPRGSYAFVYLNGLFWGLYWLHEFIDENYAVAYRGGKKKDYDILRHRSNNIVSGDNVSYNSLLNLIERDMSNDENYASAIATLDLNSFID
;
A
#
# COMPACT_ATOMS: atom_id res chain seq x y z
N TRP A 1 -11.40 -16.52 -5.56
CA TRP A 1 -11.51 -15.47 -4.54
C TRP A 1 -12.28 -16.09 -3.40
N GLY A 2 -11.59 -16.37 -2.27
CA GLY A 2 -12.28 -16.76 -1.07
C GLY A 2 -13.25 -15.64 -0.69
N SER A 3 -14.54 -15.81 -0.94
CA SER A 3 -15.50 -14.89 -0.40
C SER A 3 -15.67 -15.23 1.07
N LEU A 4 -15.36 -14.28 1.94
CA LEU A 4 -15.88 -14.29 3.29
C LEU A 4 -17.39 -14.16 3.15
N GLY A 5 -18.10 -15.29 3.16
CA GLY A 5 -19.54 -15.44 3.02
C GLY A 5 -20.28 -14.19 2.59
N ASN A 6 -20.66 -14.08 1.33
CA ASN A 6 -21.46 -13.01 0.73
C ASN A 6 -21.04 -11.58 1.10
N PHE A 7 -19.92 -11.10 0.53
CA PHE A 7 -19.61 -9.67 0.45
C PHE A 7 -20.50 -8.90 -0.57
N ASP A 8 -21.48 -9.54 -1.16
CA ASP A 8 -22.49 -8.88 -1.99
C ASP A 8 -23.35 -7.88 -1.18
N THR A 9 -23.17 -7.87 0.15
CA THR A 9 -23.86 -6.97 1.05
C THR A 9 -22.88 -5.93 1.59
N LEU A 10 -23.30 -4.67 1.58
CA LEU A 10 -22.58 -3.55 2.18
C LEU A 10 -22.17 -3.86 3.63
N PRO A 11 -21.12 -3.22 4.16
CA PRO A 11 -20.63 -3.44 5.53
C PRO A 11 -21.71 -3.43 6.64
N GLY A 12 -22.85 -2.76 6.42
CA GLY A 12 -23.97 -2.75 7.35
C GLY A 12 -24.74 -4.08 7.47
N ASP A 13 -24.50 -5.02 6.56
CA ASP A 13 -25.14 -6.33 6.56
C ASP A 13 -24.27 -7.45 7.16
N LEU A 14 -23.01 -7.14 7.51
CA LEU A 14 -22.16 -8.05 8.25
C LEU A 14 -22.73 -8.23 9.65
N LYS A 15 -23.27 -9.41 9.93
CA LYS A 15 -23.79 -9.73 11.27
C LYS A 15 -22.64 -9.99 12.24
N PRO A 16 -22.75 -9.57 13.51
CA PRO A 16 -21.84 -10.04 14.55
C PRO A 16 -21.88 -11.58 14.62
N GLY A 17 -20.72 -12.21 14.58
CA GLY A 17 -20.65 -13.66 14.68
C GLY A 17 -19.34 -14.25 14.20
N PRO A 18 -19.15 -15.56 14.34
CA PRO A 18 -17.94 -16.20 13.81
C PRO A 18 -17.94 -16.03 12.28
N TYR A 19 -16.90 -15.35 11.80
CA TYR A 19 -16.68 -15.21 10.36
C TYR A 19 -16.15 -16.55 9.85
N LEU A 20 -16.95 -17.23 9.02
CA LEU A 20 -16.52 -18.44 8.33
C LEU A 20 -15.85 -18.02 7.03
N GLY A 21 -14.53 -18.22 6.94
CA GLY A 21 -13.80 -18.02 5.69
C GLY A 21 -14.10 -19.17 4.72
N ASP A 22 -14.31 -18.83 3.47
CA ASP A 22 -14.33 -19.78 2.38
C ASP A 22 -12.89 -20.02 1.92
N TYR A 23 -12.36 -21.21 2.28
CA TYR A 23 -11.01 -21.62 1.92
C TYR A 23 -10.97 -22.43 0.63
N GLU A 24 -12.11 -22.71 0.03
CA GLU A 24 -12.16 -23.42 -1.24
C GLU A 24 -11.72 -22.50 -2.38
N MET A 25 -10.95 -23.04 -3.28
CA MET A 25 -10.64 -22.37 -4.54
C MET A 25 -11.87 -22.37 -5.44
N ASP A 26 -12.04 -21.32 -6.23
CA ASP A 26 -13.11 -21.22 -7.22
C ASP A 26 -13.10 -22.44 -8.14
N GLN A 27 -14.22 -23.20 -8.10
CA GLN A 27 -14.36 -24.44 -8.85
C GLN A 27 -14.35 -24.21 -10.37
N GLU A 28 -14.77 -23.04 -10.85
CA GLU A 28 -14.68 -22.70 -12.27
C GLU A 28 -13.22 -22.54 -12.70
N VAL A 29 -12.37 -21.99 -11.81
CA VAL A 29 -10.93 -21.82 -12.08
C VAL A 29 -10.17 -23.14 -11.96
N VAL A 30 -10.36 -23.89 -10.86
CA VAL A 30 -9.59 -25.12 -10.62
C VAL A 30 -9.96 -26.25 -11.56
N ASN A 31 -11.17 -26.26 -12.12
CA ASN A 31 -11.63 -27.25 -13.09
C ASN A 31 -11.43 -26.80 -14.53
N ASP A 32 -11.06 -25.55 -14.80
CA ASP A 32 -10.77 -25.09 -16.16
C ASP A 32 -9.49 -25.78 -16.67
N PRO A 33 -9.55 -26.52 -17.83
CA PRO A 33 -8.37 -27.17 -18.40
C PRO A 33 -7.17 -26.26 -18.65
N LYS A 34 -7.39 -24.95 -18.78
CA LYS A 34 -6.35 -23.95 -18.98
C LYS A 34 -5.52 -23.73 -17.72
N TYR A 35 -6.12 -23.85 -16.54
CA TYR A 35 -5.49 -23.51 -15.26
C TYR A 35 -5.25 -24.75 -14.38
N SER A 36 -6.12 -25.75 -14.41
CA SER A 36 -6.15 -26.87 -13.48
C SER A 36 -4.82 -27.60 -13.29
N GLN A 37 -4.01 -27.70 -14.36
CA GLN A 37 -2.72 -28.38 -14.31
C GLN A 37 -1.56 -27.52 -13.79
N ARG A 38 -1.74 -26.21 -13.73
CA ARG A 38 -0.69 -25.24 -13.42
C ARG A 38 -0.94 -24.42 -12.15
N ILE A 39 -2.17 -24.38 -11.66
CA ILE A 39 -2.58 -23.44 -10.61
C ILE A 39 -1.71 -23.53 -9.36
N VAL A 40 -1.29 -24.74 -8.95
CA VAL A 40 -0.43 -24.93 -7.78
C VAL A 40 0.97 -24.34 -8.02
N GLU A 41 1.53 -24.57 -9.20
CA GLU A 41 2.85 -24.03 -9.57
C GLU A 41 2.77 -22.52 -9.82
N ASP A 42 1.69 -22.05 -10.44
CA ASP A 42 1.48 -20.62 -10.67
C ASP A 42 1.33 -19.87 -9.35
N LEU A 43 0.69 -20.44 -8.32
CA LEU A 43 0.60 -19.85 -6.97
C LEU A 43 1.94 -19.83 -6.20
N LYS A 44 2.94 -20.60 -6.65
CA LYS A 44 4.29 -20.60 -6.10
C LYS A 44 5.28 -19.78 -6.93
N SER A 45 4.85 -19.20 -8.05
CA SER A 45 5.74 -18.54 -9.01
C SER A 45 6.26 -17.17 -8.57
N ILE A 46 5.69 -16.62 -7.50
CA ILE A 46 6.12 -15.40 -6.84
C ILE A 46 5.99 -15.57 -5.33
N PRO A 47 6.67 -14.73 -4.52
CA PRO A 47 6.57 -14.81 -3.06
C PRO A 47 5.13 -14.70 -2.54
N THR A 48 4.91 -15.31 -1.40
CA THR A 48 3.65 -15.23 -0.64
C THR A 48 3.87 -14.40 0.62
N LEU A 49 3.04 -13.38 0.82
CA LEU A 49 2.94 -12.65 2.08
C LEU A 49 1.71 -13.14 2.84
N SER A 50 1.96 -13.85 3.92
CA SER A 50 0.94 -14.36 4.85
C SER A 50 0.76 -13.39 6.01
N LEU A 51 -0.46 -12.89 6.20
CA LEU A 51 -0.82 -11.98 7.29
C LEU A 51 -1.77 -12.69 8.25
N SER A 52 -1.37 -12.76 9.52
CA SER A 52 -2.15 -13.38 10.57
C SER A 52 -2.53 -12.34 11.63
N LEU A 53 -3.82 -12.23 11.89
CA LEU A 53 -4.36 -11.33 12.91
C LEU A 53 -5.71 -11.85 13.41
N ASN A 54 -6.20 -11.25 14.51
CA ASN A 54 -7.51 -11.59 15.03
C ASN A 54 -8.59 -11.32 13.95
N PRO A 55 -9.42 -12.31 13.59
CA PRO A 55 -10.49 -12.12 12.59
C PRO A 55 -11.46 -10.99 12.91
N GLU A 56 -11.72 -10.73 14.21
CA GLU A 56 -12.54 -9.59 14.62
C GLU A 56 -11.90 -8.25 14.26
N ASP A 57 -10.58 -8.15 14.32
CA ASP A 57 -9.84 -6.95 13.96
C ASP A 57 -9.81 -6.70 12.45
N LEU A 58 -10.07 -7.73 11.64
CA LEU A 58 -10.27 -7.58 10.19
C LEU A 58 -11.69 -7.16 9.82
N PHE A 59 -12.71 -7.87 10.33
CA PHE A 59 -14.05 -7.84 9.73
C PHE A 59 -15.18 -7.50 10.70
N SER A 60 -14.92 -7.44 12.02
CA SER A 60 -15.97 -7.19 13.00
C SER A 60 -16.67 -5.85 12.76
N THR A 61 -17.99 -5.86 12.86
CA THR A 61 -18.84 -4.67 12.87
C THR A 61 -19.14 -4.18 14.30
N GLU A 62 -18.52 -4.80 15.31
CA GLU A 62 -18.68 -4.40 16.71
C GLU A 62 -18.22 -2.95 16.92
N PRO A 63 -18.98 -2.14 17.67
CA PRO A 63 -18.60 -0.77 17.98
C PRO A 63 -17.28 -0.73 18.78
N VAL A 64 -16.44 0.24 18.48
CA VAL A 64 -15.18 0.47 19.18
C VAL A 64 -14.86 1.96 19.30
N THR A 65 -14.15 2.35 20.34
CA THR A 65 -13.64 3.71 20.50
C THR A 65 -12.28 3.82 19.81
N ARG A 66 -12.12 4.84 18.98
CA ARG A 66 -10.85 5.11 18.31
C ARG A 66 -9.90 5.86 19.25
N ASP A 67 -8.69 5.33 19.42
CA ASP A 67 -7.71 5.82 20.40
C ASP A 67 -7.21 7.25 20.12
N VAL A 68 -7.17 7.67 18.84
CA VAL A 68 -6.62 8.97 18.43
C VAL A 68 -7.53 10.17 18.72
N ASP A 69 -8.86 9.97 18.77
CA ASP A 69 -9.82 11.07 18.96
C ASP A 69 -10.98 10.71 19.90
N ASN A 70 -10.91 9.57 20.56
CA ASN A 70 -11.96 9.01 21.44
C ASN A 70 -13.35 8.93 20.77
N LYS A 71 -13.39 8.95 19.45
CA LYS A 71 -14.63 8.84 18.69
C LYS A 71 -15.10 7.40 18.64
N VAL A 72 -16.34 7.16 19.01
CA VAL A 72 -16.98 5.85 18.84
C VAL A 72 -17.13 5.56 17.35
N LEU A 73 -16.61 4.42 16.92
CA LEU A 73 -16.75 3.90 15.57
C LEU A 73 -17.87 2.87 15.53
N GLU A 74 -18.52 2.76 14.40
CA GLU A 74 -19.59 1.77 14.20
C GLU A 74 -19.06 0.35 14.12
N THR A 75 -17.76 0.17 13.85
CA THR A 75 -17.17 -1.15 13.67
C THR A 75 -15.76 -1.25 14.26
N ARG A 76 -15.34 -2.46 14.63
CA ARG A 76 -14.00 -2.80 15.11
C ARG A 76 -13.04 -3.17 13.99
N GLY A 77 -13.51 -3.86 12.98
CA GLY A 77 -12.69 -4.39 11.91
C GLY A 77 -12.14 -3.32 10.98
N ILE A 78 -10.87 -3.42 10.57
CA ILE A 78 -10.23 -2.46 9.66
C ILE A 78 -10.89 -2.43 8.29
N TYR A 79 -11.42 -3.54 7.79
CA TYR A 79 -12.10 -3.60 6.50
C TYR A 79 -13.43 -2.82 6.47
N PRO A 80 -14.34 -2.96 7.44
CA PRO A 80 -15.53 -2.12 7.52
C PRO A 80 -15.24 -0.64 7.78
N ILE A 81 -14.25 -0.32 8.63
CA ILE A 81 -13.91 1.06 8.99
C ILE A 81 -13.22 1.79 7.82
N GLY A 82 -12.34 1.08 7.12
CA GLY A 82 -11.44 1.68 6.14
C GLY A 82 -10.18 2.26 6.77
N LYS A 83 -9.63 3.30 6.16
CA LYS A 83 -8.33 3.88 6.56
C LYS A 83 -8.34 4.54 7.93
N GLY A 84 -7.16 4.62 8.54
CA GLY A 84 -6.90 5.38 9.76
C GLY A 84 -7.15 4.59 11.03
N PHE A 85 -7.20 3.29 10.95
CA PHE A 85 -7.34 2.40 12.08
C PHE A 85 -6.38 1.21 11.96
N GLU A 86 -5.52 1.03 12.96
CA GLU A 86 -4.47 0.02 12.97
C GLU A 86 -4.84 -1.15 13.88
N ARG A 87 -4.42 -2.36 13.49
CA ARG A 87 -4.53 -3.58 14.28
C ARG A 87 -3.23 -4.36 14.28
N SER A 88 -2.97 -5.06 15.38
CA SER A 88 -1.81 -5.97 15.49
C SER A 88 -1.93 -7.10 14.49
N ALA A 89 -0.84 -7.39 13.79
CA ALA A 89 -0.71 -8.48 12.85
C ALA A 89 0.68 -9.09 12.93
N SER A 90 0.82 -10.32 12.46
CA SER A 90 2.10 -10.95 12.14
C SER A 90 2.20 -11.12 10.63
N ALA A 91 3.32 -10.74 10.05
CA ALA A 91 3.61 -10.86 8.63
C ALA A 91 4.72 -11.88 8.41
N GLU A 92 4.49 -12.84 7.52
CA GLU A 92 5.47 -13.82 7.09
C GLU A 92 5.62 -13.78 5.57
N MET A 93 6.86 -13.64 5.08
CA MET A 93 7.18 -13.75 3.66
C MET A 93 7.74 -15.13 3.37
N ILE A 94 7.06 -15.86 2.48
CA ILE A 94 7.44 -17.19 2.02
C ILE A 94 7.90 -17.06 0.57
N LEU A 95 9.10 -17.51 0.28
CA LEU A 95 9.68 -17.47 -1.07
C LEU A 95 9.15 -18.63 -1.94
N GLU A 96 9.46 -18.58 -3.22
CA GLU A 96 8.99 -19.54 -4.23
C GLU A 96 9.45 -20.99 -3.94
N ASP A 97 10.59 -21.15 -3.26
CA ASP A 97 11.12 -22.44 -2.82
C ASP A 97 10.47 -22.98 -1.52
N GLY A 98 9.55 -22.19 -0.92
CA GLY A 98 8.86 -22.52 0.31
C GLY A 98 9.62 -22.15 1.58
N THR A 99 10.78 -21.49 1.48
CA THR A 99 11.51 -21.00 2.64
C THR A 99 10.93 -19.69 3.16
N THR A 100 10.97 -19.50 4.48
CA THR A 100 10.56 -18.23 5.11
C THR A 100 11.70 -17.23 5.03
N ALA A 101 11.49 -16.13 4.34
CA ALA A 101 12.42 -15.01 4.26
C ALA A 101 12.47 -14.20 5.57
N PHE A 102 11.29 -13.89 6.11
CA PHE A 102 11.14 -13.27 7.42
C PHE A 102 9.76 -13.57 8.02
N GLN A 103 9.70 -13.45 9.33
CA GLN A 103 8.44 -13.35 10.08
C GLN A 103 8.59 -12.25 11.11
N ILE A 104 7.61 -11.32 11.16
CA ILE A 104 7.71 -10.12 11.98
C ILE A 104 6.33 -9.65 12.44
N ASP A 105 6.26 -9.18 13.68
CA ASP A 105 5.05 -8.52 14.19
C ASP A 105 4.99 -7.07 13.72
N CYS A 106 3.79 -6.62 13.38
CA CYS A 106 3.57 -5.30 12.80
C CYS A 106 2.14 -4.79 13.09
N SER A 107 1.81 -3.59 12.65
CA SER A 107 0.42 -3.19 12.50
C SER A 107 -0.03 -3.30 11.05
N LEU A 108 -1.31 -3.60 10.87
CA LEU A 108 -2.02 -3.59 9.59
C LEU A 108 -3.10 -2.52 9.62
N GLU A 109 -3.19 -1.72 8.57
CA GLU A 109 -4.31 -0.79 8.35
C GLU A 109 -4.72 -0.75 6.88
N VAL A 110 -5.95 -0.32 6.59
CA VAL A 110 -6.40 -0.06 5.22
C VAL A 110 -5.77 1.22 4.70
N GLN A 111 -5.21 1.16 3.49
CA GLN A 111 -4.53 2.24 2.79
C GLN A 111 -5.39 2.75 1.62
N GLY A 112 -5.40 4.05 1.41
CA GLY A 112 -6.02 4.65 0.23
C GLY A 112 -6.91 5.85 0.54
N ALA A 113 -7.60 6.33 -0.48
CA ALA A 113 -8.60 7.39 -0.40
C ALA A 113 -9.86 6.91 -1.14
N SER A 114 -10.08 7.34 -2.37
CA SER A 114 -11.23 6.89 -3.17
C SER A 114 -11.18 5.39 -3.53
N SER A 115 -10.02 4.76 -3.46
CA SER A 115 -9.86 3.30 -3.64
C SER A 115 -10.39 2.47 -2.46
N THR A 116 -10.76 3.11 -1.36
CA THR A 116 -11.41 2.43 -0.21
C THR A 116 -12.94 2.48 -0.27
N GLU A 117 -13.50 3.07 -1.30
CA GLU A 117 -14.95 3.13 -1.51
C GLU A 117 -15.45 1.77 -2.01
N ARG A 118 -16.34 1.13 -1.26
CA ARG A 118 -16.82 -0.24 -1.47
C ARG A 118 -17.47 -0.50 -2.82
N TRP A 119 -18.16 0.49 -3.37
CA TRP A 119 -18.74 0.37 -4.70
C TRP A 119 -17.70 0.22 -5.83
N LYS A 120 -16.42 0.52 -5.54
CA LYS A 120 -15.32 0.37 -6.49
C LYS A 120 -14.62 -0.97 -6.39
N THR A 121 -14.41 -1.45 -5.17
CA THR A 121 -13.67 -2.69 -4.94
C THR A 121 -13.83 -3.19 -3.51
N ASP A 122 -13.88 -4.50 -3.35
CA ASP A 122 -13.77 -5.17 -2.05
C ASP A 122 -12.32 -5.52 -1.70
N LYS A 123 -11.45 -5.58 -2.70
CA LYS A 123 -10.01 -5.77 -2.52
C LYS A 123 -9.34 -4.44 -2.21
N LEU A 124 -9.10 -4.18 -0.93
CA LEU A 124 -8.51 -2.91 -0.47
C LEU A 124 -6.99 -2.97 -0.46
N SER A 125 -6.35 -1.85 -0.76
CA SER A 125 -4.94 -1.65 -0.45
C SER A 125 -4.77 -1.51 1.06
N MET A 126 -3.64 -2.02 1.55
CA MET A 126 -3.29 -2.03 2.96
C MET A 126 -1.88 -1.49 3.16
N ARG A 127 -1.48 -1.23 4.38
CA ARG A 127 -0.08 -1.03 4.72
C ARG A 127 0.29 -1.72 6.02
N LEU A 128 1.49 -2.25 6.02
CA LEU A 128 2.17 -2.74 7.21
C LEU A 128 3.03 -1.63 7.77
N LYS A 129 2.99 -1.44 9.09
CA LYS A 129 3.89 -0.53 9.79
C LYS A 129 4.64 -1.29 10.87
N PHE A 130 5.93 -1.16 10.83
CA PHE A 130 6.83 -1.72 11.83
C PHE A 130 7.09 -0.65 12.87
N LYS A 131 6.47 -0.80 14.04
CA LYS A 131 6.55 0.17 15.13
C LYS A 131 6.04 -0.38 16.46
N SER A 132 6.54 0.16 17.57
CA SER A 132 5.94 -0.04 18.90
C SER A 132 4.50 0.53 18.94
N PRO A 133 3.52 -0.08 19.63
CA PRO A 133 3.67 -1.29 20.46
C PRO A 133 3.45 -2.61 19.69
N TYR A 134 3.29 -2.59 18.37
CA TYR A 134 2.88 -3.74 17.57
C TYR A 134 4.02 -4.73 17.31
N GLY A 135 5.26 -4.23 17.22
CA GLY A 135 6.43 -5.04 16.92
C GLY A 135 7.71 -4.20 16.89
N PRO A 136 8.77 -4.68 16.21
CA PRO A 136 9.97 -3.92 15.94
C PRO A 136 9.69 -2.62 15.18
N ASN A 137 10.63 -1.65 15.24
CA ASN A 137 10.46 -0.35 14.59
C ASN A 137 10.78 -0.37 13.10
N GLU A 138 11.35 -1.46 12.61
CA GLU A 138 11.74 -1.64 11.21
C GLU A 138 11.81 -3.13 10.87
N LEU A 139 11.62 -3.45 9.60
CA LEU A 139 11.95 -4.71 8.98
C LEU A 139 13.39 -4.60 8.46
N ASP A 140 14.29 -5.39 9.01
CA ASP A 140 15.68 -5.54 8.56
C ASP A 140 15.75 -6.69 7.55
N TYR A 141 15.36 -6.42 6.32
CA TYR A 141 15.34 -7.38 5.21
C TYR A 141 15.31 -6.64 3.86
N PRO A 142 16.14 -7.03 2.87
CA PRO A 142 16.20 -6.40 1.55
C PRO A 142 14.98 -6.79 0.67
N LEU A 143 13.78 -6.40 1.09
CA LEU A 143 12.50 -6.80 0.49
C LEU A 143 12.39 -6.42 -1.00
N PHE A 144 13.03 -5.32 -1.40
CA PHE A 144 12.93 -4.76 -2.76
C PHE A 144 14.24 -4.83 -3.54
N GLY A 145 15.18 -5.70 -3.10
CA GLY A 145 16.46 -5.92 -3.75
C GLY A 145 17.58 -4.99 -3.28
N ASP A 146 18.78 -5.19 -3.83
CA ASP A 146 20.03 -4.58 -3.37
C ASP A 146 20.08 -3.05 -3.57
N ASP A 147 19.27 -2.50 -4.47
CA ASP A 147 19.18 -1.07 -4.74
C ASP A 147 18.18 -0.34 -3.82
N ALA A 148 17.45 -1.06 -2.98
CA ALA A 148 16.51 -0.53 -2.00
C ALA A 148 17.16 -0.44 -0.62
N THR A 149 16.49 0.32 0.28
CA THR A 149 16.85 0.24 1.70
C THR A 149 16.43 -1.10 2.29
N ASP A 150 17.25 -1.69 3.14
CA ASP A 150 16.98 -2.88 3.93
C ASP A 150 16.34 -2.57 5.30
N ASN A 151 16.27 -1.28 5.66
CA ASN A 151 15.60 -0.79 6.88
C ASN A 151 14.26 -0.16 6.53
N ILE A 152 13.22 -0.96 6.57
CA ILE A 152 11.88 -0.56 6.11
C ILE A 152 10.96 -0.42 7.32
N ASN A 153 10.36 0.75 7.51
CA ASN A 153 9.38 0.98 8.58
C ASN A 153 7.91 0.85 8.11
N THR A 154 7.67 0.95 6.81
CA THR A 154 6.32 0.86 6.23
C THR A 154 6.38 0.22 4.86
N VAL A 155 5.55 -0.77 4.62
CA VAL A 155 5.33 -1.42 3.32
C VAL A 155 3.90 -1.18 2.87
N ILE A 156 3.71 -0.71 1.66
CA ILE A 156 2.40 -0.62 1.03
C ILE A 156 2.09 -1.94 0.33
N LEU A 157 0.89 -2.43 0.53
CA LEU A 157 0.28 -3.57 -0.14
C LEU A 157 -0.79 -2.98 -1.07
N ASP A 158 -0.39 -2.58 -2.28
CA ASP A 158 -1.33 -1.94 -3.21
C ASP A 158 -2.15 -3.00 -3.96
N ALA A 159 -3.46 -2.92 -3.81
CA ALA A 159 -4.42 -3.78 -4.51
C ALA A 159 -4.53 -3.46 -6.00
N THR A 160 -3.84 -2.42 -6.48
CA THR A 160 -3.82 -1.95 -7.88
C THR A 160 -5.22 -1.68 -8.45
N ASN A 161 -6.13 -1.16 -7.63
CA ASN A 161 -7.53 -0.97 -7.99
C ASN A 161 -7.74 -0.31 -9.37
N GLN A 162 -7.00 0.78 -9.67
CA GLN A 162 -7.15 1.53 -10.93
C GLN A 162 -6.50 0.86 -12.15
N GLN A 163 -5.80 -0.25 -11.94
CA GLN A 163 -5.05 -1.00 -12.96
C GLN A 163 -5.46 -2.46 -13.01
N SER A 164 -6.57 -2.79 -12.37
CA SER A 164 -7.04 -4.14 -12.14
C SER A 164 -8.27 -4.45 -12.99
N TRP A 165 -8.44 -5.71 -13.35
CA TRP A 165 -9.65 -6.23 -14.01
C TRP A 165 -10.87 -6.19 -13.09
N THR A 166 -10.69 -5.96 -11.79
CA THR A 166 -11.78 -5.84 -10.81
C THR A 166 -12.36 -4.43 -10.73
N HIS A 167 -11.80 -3.45 -11.48
CA HIS A 167 -12.34 -2.09 -11.50
C HIS A 167 -13.76 -2.08 -12.07
N PRO A 168 -14.73 -1.34 -11.48
CA PRO A 168 -16.12 -1.37 -11.93
C PRO A 168 -16.36 -0.72 -13.31
N ASP A 169 -15.43 0.12 -13.77
CA ASP A 169 -15.51 0.75 -15.09
C ASP A 169 -14.90 -0.16 -16.16
N PRO A 170 -15.70 -0.65 -17.16
CA PRO A 170 -15.21 -1.51 -18.22
C PRO A 170 -14.05 -0.92 -19.04
N SER A 171 -13.97 0.41 -19.15
CA SER A 171 -12.88 1.08 -19.87
C SER A 171 -11.55 0.96 -19.12
N GLN A 172 -11.60 0.90 -17.81
CA GLN A 172 -10.44 0.65 -16.96
C GLN A 172 -10.05 -0.84 -16.98
N GLN A 173 -11.03 -1.74 -16.91
CA GLN A 173 -10.80 -3.18 -17.01
C GLN A 173 -10.06 -3.55 -18.30
N GLY A 174 -10.52 -3.03 -19.45
CA GLY A 174 -9.93 -3.30 -20.76
C GLY A 174 -8.50 -2.77 -20.94
N ARG A 175 -8.05 -1.88 -20.07
CA ARG A 175 -6.70 -1.28 -20.06
C ARG A 175 -5.89 -1.69 -18.83
N ALA A 176 -6.40 -2.62 -18.05
CA ALA A 176 -5.75 -3.07 -16.82
C ALA A 176 -4.36 -3.67 -17.11
N GLN A 177 -3.37 -3.12 -16.44
CA GLN A 177 -1.98 -3.59 -16.49
C GLN A 177 -1.41 -3.49 -15.08
N PHE A 178 -1.42 -4.58 -14.35
CA PHE A 178 -0.94 -4.61 -12.95
C PHE A 178 0.48 -4.08 -12.74
N ILE A 179 1.30 -4.10 -13.78
CA ILE A 179 2.72 -3.72 -13.72
C ILE A 179 2.98 -2.23 -14.01
N ARG A 180 1.96 -1.43 -14.35
CA ARG A 180 2.16 -0.06 -14.86
C ARG A 180 2.92 0.83 -13.89
N ASP A 181 2.53 0.86 -12.62
CA ASP A 181 3.12 1.76 -11.64
C ASP A 181 4.54 1.33 -11.28
N GLN A 182 4.80 0.02 -11.15
CA GLN A 182 6.17 -0.48 -10.98
C GLN A 182 7.03 -0.15 -12.19
N PHE A 183 6.53 -0.36 -13.40
CA PHE A 183 7.28 -0.05 -14.62
C PHE A 183 7.69 1.44 -14.69
N VAL A 184 6.78 2.36 -14.32
CA VAL A 184 7.08 3.80 -14.30
C VAL A 184 8.11 4.11 -13.20
N SER A 185 8.00 3.49 -12.01
CA SER A 185 8.98 3.64 -10.94
C SER A 185 10.35 3.14 -11.35
N ASP A 186 10.43 1.99 -12.00
CA ASP A 186 11.70 1.41 -12.49
C ASP A 186 12.33 2.30 -13.57
N LEU A 187 11.50 2.84 -14.48
CA LEU A 187 11.96 3.77 -15.51
C LEU A 187 12.54 5.06 -14.90
N GLN A 188 11.85 5.62 -13.90
CA GLN A 188 12.32 6.80 -13.17
C GLN A 188 13.66 6.53 -12.47
N ASN A 189 13.78 5.39 -11.79
CA ASN A 189 15.03 4.99 -11.13
C ASN A 189 16.15 4.78 -12.16
N ALA A 190 15.87 4.15 -13.30
CA ALA A 190 16.83 3.94 -14.38
C ALA A 190 17.26 5.26 -15.06
N ALA A 191 16.42 6.27 -15.05
CA ALA A 191 16.75 7.61 -15.54
C ALA A 191 17.61 8.44 -14.56
N GLY A 192 17.87 7.93 -13.35
CA GLY A 192 18.64 8.63 -12.31
C GLY A 192 17.79 9.36 -11.28
N GLY A 193 16.48 9.30 -11.39
CA GLY A 193 15.54 9.81 -10.40
C GLY A 193 15.41 8.90 -9.19
N ILE A 194 14.46 9.23 -8.30
CA ILE A 194 14.14 8.42 -7.13
C ILE A 194 12.64 8.14 -7.12
N ALA A 195 12.27 6.88 -7.28
CA ALA A 195 10.90 6.39 -7.21
C ALA A 195 10.82 5.14 -6.32
N PRO A 196 9.66 4.85 -5.72
CA PRO A 196 9.51 3.68 -4.85
C PRO A 196 9.87 2.39 -5.58
N ARG A 197 10.68 1.57 -4.92
CA ARG A 197 10.94 0.21 -5.36
C ARG A 197 9.84 -0.70 -4.88
N GLY A 198 9.60 -1.76 -5.61
CA GLY A 198 8.55 -2.68 -5.26
C GLY A 198 8.67 -4.02 -5.96
N SER A 199 7.86 -4.94 -5.50
CA SER A 199 7.74 -6.30 -6.02
C SER A 199 6.31 -6.80 -5.91
N TYR A 200 6.02 -7.97 -6.46
CA TYR A 200 4.69 -8.57 -6.38
C TYR A 200 4.69 -9.76 -5.44
N ALA A 201 3.60 -9.91 -4.69
CA ALA A 201 3.38 -11.09 -3.88
C ALA A 201 1.91 -11.50 -3.89
N PHE A 202 1.64 -12.77 -3.70
CA PHE A 202 0.32 -13.23 -3.31
C PHE A 202 0.12 -12.96 -1.82
N VAL A 203 -0.98 -12.31 -1.48
CA VAL A 203 -1.33 -12.01 -0.09
C VAL A 203 -2.38 -13.01 0.39
N TYR A 204 -2.14 -13.53 1.58
CA TYR A 204 -3.09 -14.34 2.33
C TYR A 204 -3.46 -13.64 3.63
N LEU A 205 -4.74 -13.57 3.97
CA LEU A 205 -5.24 -13.06 5.24
C LEU A 205 -5.78 -14.22 6.06
N ASN A 206 -5.14 -14.56 7.18
CA ASN A 206 -5.51 -15.71 8.01
C ASN A 206 -5.64 -17.02 7.21
N GLY A 207 -4.76 -17.23 6.23
CA GLY A 207 -4.78 -18.38 5.33
C GLY A 207 -5.75 -18.29 4.15
N LEU A 208 -6.59 -17.25 4.06
CA LEU A 208 -7.44 -17.00 2.91
C LEU A 208 -6.65 -16.33 1.79
N PHE A 209 -6.69 -16.87 0.58
CA PHE A 209 -6.09 -16.24 -0.59
C PHE A 209 -6.78 -14.90 -0.89
N TRP A 210 -6.05 -13.80 -0.71
CA TRP A 210 -6.59 -12.46 -0.89
C TRP A 210 -6.25 -11.84 -2.24
N GLY A 211 -5.28 -12.40 -2.94
CA GLY A 211 -4.93 -12.08 -4.32
C GLY A 211 -3.54 -11.51 -4.51
N LEU A 212 -3.27 -11.12 -5.74
CA LEU A 212 -2.02 -10.48 -6.15
C LEU A 212 -1.97 -9.03 -5.66
N TYR A 213 -0.88 -8.65 -5.00
CA TYR A 213 -0.61 -7.29 -4.55
C TYR A 213 0.72 -6.79 -5.07
N TRP A 214 0.80 -5.51 -5.35
CA TRP A 214 2.05 -4.80 -5.55
C TRP A 214 2.53 -4.29 -4.19
N LEU A 215 3.65 -4.82 -3.71
CA LEU A 215 4.34 -4.38 -2.51
C LEU A 215 5.32 -3.30 -2.90
N HIS A 216 5.30 -2.16 -2.21
CA HIS A 216 6.25 -1.10 -2.50
C HIS A 216 6.58 -0.24 -1.26
N GLU A 217 7.65 0.52 -1.38
CA GLU A 217 8.07 1.47 -0.36
C GLU A 217 7.03 2.56 -0.14
N PHE A 218 6.96 3.06 1.08
CA PHE A 218 6.15 4.22 1.43
C PHE A 218 7.00 5.49 1.43
N ILE A 219 6.60 6.49 0.65
CA ILE A 219 7.32 7.76 0.57
C ILE A 219 6.95 8.62 1.77
N ASP A 220 7.87 8.67 2.76
CA ASP A 220 7.84 9.52 3.94
C ASP A 220 9.23 10.08 4.23
N GLU A 221 9.44 10.68 5.41
CA GLU A 221 10.74 11.20 5.82
C GLU A 221 11.80 10.11 6.02
N ASN A 222 11.41 8.85 6.30
CA ASN A 222 12.37 7.74 6.40
C ASN A 222 12.89 7.37 5.02
N TYR A 223 12.00 7.27 4.04
CA TYR A 223 12.34 7.08 2.65
C TYR A 223 13.29 8.18 2.15
N ALA A 224 12.97 9.45 2.43
CA ALA A 224 13.81 10.56 2.03
C ALA A 224 15.23 10.47 2.64
N VAL A 225 15.33 10.14 3.93
CA VAL A 225 16.62 9.95 4.60
C VAL A 225 17.40 8.77 4.02
N ALA A 226 16.74 7.66 3.71
CA ALA A 226 17.38 6.46 3.15
C ALA A 226 18.08 6.74 1.81
N TYR A 227 17.44 7.53 0.94
CA TYR A 227 17.98 7.77 -0.42
C TYR A 227 18.72 9.08 -0.60
N ARG A 228 18.50 10.08 0.27
CA ARG A 228 19.11 11.41 0.15
C ARG A 228 19.99 11.80 1.36
N GLY A 229 19.97 10.99 2.41
CA GLY A 229 20.72 11.27 3.67
C GLY A 229 20.02 12.32 4.52
N GLY A 230 20.77 13.01 5.39
CA GLY A 230 20.22 14.03 6.28
C GLY A 230 19.47 13.48 7.48
N LYS A 231 18.51 14.24 7.98
CA LYS A 231 17.67 13.87 9.13
C LYS A 231 16.19 14.01 8.76
N LYS A 232 15.33 13.22 9.38
CA LYS A 232 13.88 13.23 9.16
C LYS A 232 13.25 14.62 9.21
N LYS A 233 13.68 15.45 10.17
CA LYS A 233 13.20 16.82 10.35
C LYS A 233 13.62 17.79 9.24
N ASP A 234 14.52 17.39 8.35
CA ASP A 234 15.02 18.24 7.26
C ASP A 234 14.15 18.08 5.99
N TYR A 235 13.09 17.23 6.04
CA TYR A 235 12.25 16.91 4.91
C TYR A 235 10.79 17.26 5.13
N ASP A 236 10.23 17.96 4.15
CA ASP A 236 8.79 18.11 3.94
C ASP A 236 8.35 17.16 2.84
N ILE A 237 7.44 16.25 3.14
CA ILE A 237 6.91 15.27 2.19
C ILE A 237 5.46 15.59 1.89
N LEU A 238 5.20 15.95 0.65
CA LEU A 238 3.88 16.31 0.16
C LEU A 238 3.40 15.32 -0.90
N ARG A 239 2.10 15.04 -0.90
CA ARG A 239 1.48 14.12 -1.87
C ARG A 239 0.34 14.84 -2.61
N HIS A 240 0.35 14.79 -3.93
CA HIS A 240 -0.65 15.35 -4.84
C HIS A 240 -0.83 16.87 -4.80
N ARG A 241 -0.89 17.47 -3.62
CA ARG A 241 -1.19 18.90 -3.43
C ARG A 241 -0.50 19.42 -2.17
N SER A 242 -0.33 20.73 -2.10
CA SER A 242 0.32 21.41 -0.97
C SER A 242 -0.34 21.16 0.39
N ASN A 243 -1.61 20.78 0.45
CA ASN A 243 -2.34 20.50 1.67
C ASN A 243 -2.37 19.01 2.05
N ASN A 244 -1.79 18.12 1.26
CA ASN A 244 -1.68 16.70 1.56
C ASN A 244 -0.28 16.40 2.10
N ILE A 245 -0.06 16.78 3.36
CA ILE A 245 1.21 16.65 4.05
C ILE A 245 1.33 15.22 4.58
N VAL A 246 2.39 14.51 4.18
CA VAL A 246 2.77 13.20 4.72
C VAL A 246 3.66 13.39 5.94
N SER A 247 4.62 14.34 5.85
CA SER A 247 5.59 14.64 6.88
C SER A 247 6.03 16.09 6.77
N GLY A 248 6.45 16.72 7.87
CA GLY A 248 6.85 18.14 7.89
C GLY A 248 5.70 19.11 7.68
N ASP A 249 5.92 20.14 6.87
CA ASP A 249 4.92 21.15 6.53
C ASP A 249 4.92 21.52 5.03
N ASN A 250 4.19 22.53 4.64
CA ASN A 250 4.10 22.99 3.24
C ASN A 250 4.61 24.41 3.02
N VAL A 251 5.32 24.98 3.99
CA VAL A 251 5.76 26.39 3.94
C VAL A 251 6.74 26.60 2.78
N SER A 252 7.76 25.75 2.69
CA SER A 252 8.77 25.83 1.61
C SER A 252 8.14 25.66 0.24
N TYR A 253 7.23 24.70 0.11
CA TYR A 253 6.51 24.44 -1.14
C TYR A 253 5.64 25.62 -1.58
N ASN A 254 4.85 26.20 -0.65
CA ASN A 254 4.02 27.38 -0.95
C ASN A 254 4.89 28.61 -1.28
N SER A 255 6.05 28.74 -0.65
CA SER A 255 7.00 29.80 -0.98
C SER A 255 7.53 29.66 -2.41
N LEU A 256 7.86 28.44 -2.85
CA LEU A 256 8.24 28.16 -4.22
C LEU A 256 7.10 28.48 -5.20
N LEU A 257 5.86 28.07 -4.91
CA LEU A 257 4.70 28.39 -5.75
C LEU A 257 4.53 29.90 -5.92
N ASN A 258 4.63 30.67 -4.84
CA ASN A 258 4.55 32.12 -4.89
C ASN A 258 5.69 32.77 -5.71
N LEU A 259 6.87 32.12 -5.74
CA LEU A 259 7.97 32.59 -6.59
C LEU A 259 7.67 32.36 -8.08
N ILE A 260 7.23 31.16 -8.44
CA ILE A 260 7.00 30.79 -9.86
C ILE A 260 5.75 31.45 -10.46
N GLU A 261 4.83 31.97 -9.65
CA GLU A 261 3.69 32.76 -10.09
C GLU A 261 4.07 34.20 -10.51
N ARG A 262 5.29 34.64 -10.21
CA ARG A 262 5.79 35.96 -10.65
C ARG A 262 6.11 35.96 -12.14
N ASP A 263 6.33 37.14 -12.68
CA ASP A 263 6.79 37.26 -14.09
C ASP A 263 8.19 36.63 -14.25
N MET A 264 8.24 35.43 -14.82
CA MET A 264 9.46 34.67 -15.06
C MET A 264 10.27 35.18 -16.25
N SER A 265 9.78 36.18 -17.03
CA SER A 265 10.59 36.90 -18.00
C SER A 265 11.57 37.88 -17.36
N ASN A 266 11.39 38.18 -16.08
CA ASN A 266 12.32 38.94 -15.28
C ASN A 266 13.43 38.02 -14.72
N ASP A 267 14.70 38.36 -15.03
CA ASP A 267 15.87 37.55 -14.69
C ASP A 267 16.05 37.35 -13.18
N GLU A 268 15.67 38.32 -12.35
CA GLU A 268 15.79 38.19 -10.88
C GLU A 268 14.75 37.21 -10.33
N ASN A 269 13.52 37.23 -10.83
CA ASN A 269 12.47 36.31 -10.44
C ASN A 269 12.84 34.89 -10.86
N TYR A 270 13.31 34.73 -12.10
CA TYR A 270 13.76 33.44 -12.63
C TYR A 270 14.93 32.89 -11.80
N ALA A 271 15.96 33.68 -11.57
CA ALA A 271 17.11 33.29 -10.76
C ALA A 271 16.70 32.85 -9.34
N SER A 272 15.76 33.56 -8.72
CA SER A 272 15.25 33.23 -7.38
C SER A 272 14.50 31.89 -7.38
N ALA A 273 13.68 31.61 -8.38
CA ALA A 273 12.96 30.35 -8.52
C ALA A 273 13.93 29.18 -8.71
N ILE A 274 14.90 29.31 -9.62
CA ILE A 274 15.91 28.28 -9.91
C ILE A 274 16.82 28.01 -8.70
N ALA A 275 17.16 29.03 -7.92
CA ALA A 275 17.95 28.84 -6.70
C ALA A 275 17.22 28.04 -5.62
N THR A 276 15.89 27.98 -5.68
CA THR A 276 15.04 27.26 -4.71
C THR A 276 14.69 25.84 -5.20
N LEU A 277 14.70 25.63 -6.50
CA LEU A 277 14.31 24.35 -7.15
C LEU A 277 15.56 23.53 -7.52
N ASP A 278 15.56 22.25 -7.16
CA ASP A 278 16.47 21.29 -7.80
C ASP A 278 15.99 21.01 -9.22
N LEU A 279 16.46 21.86 -10.16
CA LEU A 279 16.00 21.86 -11.53
C LEU A 279 16.31 20.54 -12.25
N ASN A 280 17.44 19.91 -11.97
CA ASN A 280 17.82 18.65 -12.60
C ASN A 280 16.84 17.54 -12.19
N SER A 281 16.61 17.39 -10.89
CA SER A 281 15.65 16.41 -10.36
C SER A 281 14.18 16.71 -10.76
N PHE A 282 13.88 17.94 -11.17
CA PHE A 282 12.56 18.32 -11.65
C PHE A 282 12.35 18.01 -13.14
N ILE A 283 13.43 18.05 -13.95
CA ILE A 283 13.39 17.78 -15.40
C ILE A 283 13.44 16.28 -15.68
N ASP A 284 14.20 15.50 -14.91
CA ASP A 284 14.33 14.05 -15.04
C ASP A 284 13.03 13.32 -14.64
#